data_937e4f81fe07149f1ce41aa6f77ca9c1
#
_entry.id   937e4f81fe07149f1ce41aa6f77ca9c1
#
_cell.length_a   1.000
_cell.length_b   1.000
_cell.length_c   1.000
_cell.angle_alpha   90.00
_cell.angle_beta   90.00
_cell.angle_gamma   90.00
#
_symmetry.space_group_name_H-M   'P 1'
#
loop_
_entity.id
_entity.type
_entity.pdbx_description
1 polymer ?
#
loop_
_entity_poly.entity_id
_entity_poly.type
_entity_poly.pdbx_seq_one_letter_code
_entity_poly.pdbx_strand_id
1 'polypeptide(L)'
;MKLLSEKNIYHGDLAARNILLNEHLVAKVADFGLSRRLYENFSIGTLFKENQTSMKVPTKWLALEALTNGEIIPGKSDVWSFGVVMWEIFSLGQAPYRPRKIEYISKNYDYIA
;
A
#
# COMPACT_ATOMS: atom_id res chain seq x y z
N MET A 1 0.14 -10.01 9.72
CA MET A 1 -1.14 -9.27 9.46
C MET A 1 -2.14 -9.43 10.60
N LYS A 2 -2.31 -10.63 11.12
CA LYS A 2 -3.22 -10.88 12.26
C LYS A 2 -2.93 -9.95 13.46
N LEU A 3 -1.68 -9.84 13.88
CA LEU A 3 -1.30 -8.98 15.00
C LEU A 3 -1.67 -7.51 14.79
N LEU A 4 -1.46 -6.97 13.59
CA LEU A 4 -1.82 -5.58 13.28
C LEU A 4 -3.33 -5.38 13.35
N SER A 5 -4.09 -6.33 12.80
CA SER A 5 -5.55 -6.32 12.86
C SER A 5 -6.07 -6.38 14.29
N GLU A 6 -5.53 -7.27 15.13
CA GLU A 6 -5.88 -7.40 16.55
C GLU A 6 -5.59 -6.13 17.35
N LYS A 7 -4.57 -5.37 16.97
CA LYS A 7 -4.19 -4.10 17.59
C LYS A 7 -4.84 -2.88 16.94
N ASN A 8 -5.71 -3.08 15.96
CA ASN A 8 -6.31 -2.01 15.16
C ASN A 8 -5.27 -1.05 14.58
N ILE A 9 -4.18 -1.60 14.07
CA ILE A 9 -3.12 -0.84 13.41
C ILE A 9 -3.24 -1.02 11.90
N TYR A 10 -3.32 0.08 11.18
CA TYR A 10 -3.18 0.15 9.74
C TYR A 10 -1.72 0.48 9.41
N HIS A 11 -1.05 -0.37 8.63
CA HIS A 11 0.34 -0.14 8.25
C HIS A 11 0.46 1.00 7.23
N GLY A 12 -0.28 0.92 6.15
CA GLY A 12 -0.38 1.98 5.16
C GLY A 12 0.71 2.01 4.10
N ASP A 13 1.78 1.23 4.25
CA ASP A 13 2.88 1.15 3.29
C ASP A 13 3.42 -0.28 3.16
N LEU A 14 2.53 -1.25 3.16
CA LEU A 14 2.90 -2.65 3.02
C LEU A 14 3.29 -2.94 1.57
N ALA A 15 4.59 -3.17 1.36
CA ALA A 15 5.22 -3.44 0.08
C ALA A 15 6.45 -4.32 0.30
N ALA A 16 6.93 -5.01 -0.74
CA ALA A 16 8.08 -5.90 -0.62
C ALA A 16 9.34 -5.17 -0.09
N ARG A 17 9.56 -3.90 -0.46
CA ARG A 17 10.66 -3.08 0.06
C ARG A 17 10.65 -2.90 1.58
N ASN A 18 9.49 -3.07 2.22
CA ASN A 18 9.30 -2.93 3.67
C ASN A 18 9.21 -4.28 4.38
N ILE A 19 9.48 -5.37 3.68
CA ILE A 19 9.65 -6.71 4.26
C ILE A 19 11.14 -7.00 4.34
N LEU A 20 11.64 -7.08 5.56
CA LEU A 20 13.06 -7.34 5.81
C LEU A 20 13.26 -8.80 6.21
N LEU A 21 14.39 -9.35 5.82
CA LEU A 21 14.81 -10.69 6.24
C LEU A 21 16.00 -10.59 7.20
N ASN A 22 15.94 -11.37 8.28
CA ASN A 22 17.12 -11.53 9.12
C ASN A 22 18.06 -12.61 8.57
N GLU A 23 19.18 -12.87 9.27
CA GLU A 23 20.16 -13.90 8.89
C GLU A 23 19.58 -15.32 8.82
N HIS A 24 18.49 -15.59 9.53
CA HIS A 24 17.77 -16.87 9.51
C HIS A 24 16.61 -16.89 8.50
N LEU A 25 16.54 -15.91 7.59
CA LEU A 25 15.47 -15.76 6.60
C LEU A 25 14.08 -15.58 7.21
N VAL A 26 14.00 -15.05 8.42
CA VAL A 26 12.73 -14.70 9.03
C VAL A 26 12.28 -13.33 8.52
N ALA A 27 11.10 -13.28 7.91
CA ALA A 27 10.53 -12.06 7.38
C ALA A 27 9.93 -11.19 8.49
N LYS A 28 10.22 -9.90 8.44
CA LYS A 28 9.68 -8.90 9.36
C LYS A 28 9.15 -7.71 8.59
N VAL A 29 7.93 -7.31 8.90
CA VAL A 29 7.35 -6.08 8.37
C VAL A 29 8.00 -4.89 9.06
N ALA A 30 8.45 -3.93 8.28
CA ALA A 30 9.13 -2.73 8.74
C ALA A 30 8.48 -1.46 8.18
N ASP A 31 9.03 -0.32 8.52
CA ASP A 31 8.61 1.02 8.08
C ASP A 31 7.14 1.35 8.36
N PHE A 32 6.87 1.68 9.61
CA PHE A 32 5.56 2.11 10.08
C PHE A 32 5.34 3.64 9.94
N GLY A 33 6.10 4.30 9.08
CA GLY A 33 6.03 5.76 8.91
C GLY A 33 4.66 6.29 8.49
N LEU A 34 3.87 5.49 7.75
CA LEU A 34 2.50 5.82 7.37
C LEU A 34 1.45 5.12 8.24
N SER A 35 1.87 4.36 9.25
CA SER A 35 0.94 3.61 10.09
C SER A 35 0.08 4.52 10.96
N ARG A 36 -1.16 4.08 11.18
CA ARG A 36 -2.14 4.77 12.03
C ARG A 36 -2.93 3.77 12.86
N ARG A 37 -3.35 4.18 14.04
CA ARG A 37 -4.36 3.47 14.81
C ARG A 37 -5.74 3.86 14.32
N LEU A 38 -6.56 2.86 14.08
CA LEU A 38 -7.89 3.03 13.47
C LEU A 38 -8.98 3.45 14.46
N TYR A 39 -8.61 4.07 15.56
CA TYR A 39 -9.57 4.65 16.51
C TYR A 39 -10.09 6.03 16.11
N GLU A 40 -9.38 6.68 15.21
CA GLU A 40 -9.76 7.98 14.68
C GLU A 40 -10.38 7.79 13.31
N ASN A 41 -11.38 8.58 13.00
CA ASN A 41 -11.96 8.64 11.65
C ASN A 41 -10.91 9.14 10.67
N PHE A 42 -10.14 8.21 10.17
CA PHE A 42 -9.00 8.50 9.34
C PHE A 42 -9.30 8.21 7.88
N SER A 43 -9.08 9.18 7.02
CA SER A 43 -9.18 9.02 5.57
C SER A 43 -7.83 9.28 4.91
N ILE A 44 -7.60 8.69 3.76
CA ILE A 44 -6.40 8.98 2.95
C ILE A 44 -6.38 10.46 2.53
N GLY A 45 -7.55 11.10 2.38
CA GLY A 45 -7.63 12.54 2.18
C GLY A 45 -6.96 13.35 3.28
N THR A 46 -7.03 12.88 4.54
CA THR A 46 -6.31 13.48 5.66
C THR A 46 -4.81 13.29 5.53
N LEU A 47 -4.35 12.10 5.12
CA LEU A 47 -2.93 11.85 4.81
C LEU A 47 -2.39 12.78 3.72
N PHE A 48 -3.15 12.98 2.65
CA PHE A 48 -2.77 13.89 1.58
C PHE A 48 -2.69 15.35 2.05
N LYS A 49 -3.57 15.76 2.97
CA LYS A 49 -3.57 17.12 3.53
C LYS A 49 -2.46 17.36 4.54
N GLU A 50 -2.21 16.40 5.41
CA GLU A 50 -1.16 16.50 6.43
C GLU A 50 0.26 16.45 5.84
N ASN A 51 0.42 15.76 4.71
CA ASN A 51 1.73 15.51 4.10
C ASN A 51 1.95 16.30 2.80
N GLN A 52 1.40 17.50 2.69
CA GLN A 52 1.55 18.34 1.48
C GLN A 52 2.99 18.64 1.07
N THR A 53 3.97 18.27 1.86
CA THR A 53 5.36 18.72 1.62
C THR A 53 6.35 17.65 1.22
N SER A 54 6.14 16.33 1.40
CA SER A 54 7.21 15.37 1.02
C SER A 54 6.88 13.88 0.97
N MET A 55 5.75 13.39 1.42
CA MET A 55 5.49 11.95 1.41
C MET A 55 4.69 11.54 0.18
N LYS A 56 5.32 10.75 -0.69
CA LYS A 56 4.61 10.05 -1.77
C LYS A 56 3.78 8.94 -1.18
N VAL A 57 2.48 8.97 -1.41
CA VAL A 57 1.57 7.88 -1.07
C VAL A 57 1.83 6.70 -2.02
N PRO A 58 1.97 5.45 -1.53
CA PRO A 58 2.26 4.29 -2.36
C PRO A 58 1.02 3.82 -3.14
N THR A 59 0.59 4.57 -4.15
CA THR A 59 -0.67 4.38 -4.85
C THR A 59 -0.84 3.00 -5.47
N LYS A 60 0.24 2.39 -5.95
CA LYS A 60 0.22 1.05 -6.55
C LYS A 60 -0.04 -0.09 -5.56
N TRP A 61 0.09 0.16 -4.28
CA TRP A 61 -0.18 -0.80 -3.20
C TRP A 61 -1.48 -0.52 -2.47
N LEU A 62 -2.14 0.60 -2.77
CA LEU A 62 -3.38 0.99 -2.11
C LEU A 62 -4.58 0.20 -2.63
N ALA A 63 -5.48 -0.15 -1.72
CA ALA A 63 -6.77 -0.74 -2.04
C ALA A 63 -7.62 0.21 -2.89
N LEU A 64 -8.50 -0.36 -3.70
CA LEU A 64 -9.32 0.41 -4.61
C LEU A 64 -10.21 1.44 -3.90
N GLU A 65 -10.81 1.08 -2.78
CA GLU A 65 -11.62 1.98 -1.96
C GLU A 65 -10.79 3.16 -1.43
N ALA A 66 -9.52 2.93 -1.14
CA ALA A 66 -8.61 3.98 -0.72
C ALA A 66 -8.28 4.96 -1.86
N LEU A 67 -8.14 4.46 -3.07
CA LEU A 67 -7.86 5.28 -4.26
C LEU A 67 -9.09 6.05 -4.73
N THR A 68 -10.29 5.47 -4.65
CA THR A 68 -11.52 6.07 -5.17
C THR A 68 -12.18 6.99 -4.16
N ASN A 69 -12.35 6.54 -2.93
CA ASN A 69 -13.09 7.24 -1.88
C ASN A 69 -12.19 7.83 -0.79
N GLY A 70 -10.91 7.50 -0.80
CA GLY A 70 -9.98 7.86 0.27
C GLY A 70 -10.25 7.12 1.58
N GLU A 71 -10.98 6.03 1.55
CA GLU A 71 -11.38 5.28 2.74
C GLU A 71 -10.37 4.18 3.09
N ILE A 72 -10.09 4.07 4.38
CA ILE A 72 -9.34 2.96 4.94
C ILE A 72 -10.31 2.04 5.66
N ILE A 73 -10.39 0.79 5.21
CA ILE A 73 -11.23 -0.22 5.85
C ILE A 73 -10.38 -1.01 6.84
N PRO A 74 -10.68 -0.93 8.14
CA PRO A 74 -9.94 -1.66 9.16
C PRO A 74 -9.81 -3.16 8.85
N GLY A 75 -8.62 -3.70 8.95
CA GLY A 75 -8.33 -5.11 8.70
C GLY A 75 -8.43 -5.57 7.24
N LYS A 76 -8.76 -4.68 6.30
CA LYS A 76 -8.94 -5.02 4.88
C LYS A 76 -8.01 -4.27 3.94
N SER A 77 -7.78 -2.99 4.15
CA SER A 77 -6.95 -2.19 3.24
C SER A 77 -5.51 -2.70 3.17
N ASP A 78 -4.90 -3.09 4.28
CA ASP A 78 -3.58 -3.73 4.28
C ASP A 78 -3.58 -5.12 3.63
N VAL A 79 -4.69 -5.84 3.64
CA VAL A 79 -4.82 -7.14 2.97
C VAL A 79 -4.69 -7.00 1.46
N TRP A 80 -5.26 -5.95 0.88
CA TRP A 80 -5.04 -5.62 -0.53
C TRP A 80 -3.56 -5.40 -0.82
N SER A 81 -2.89 -4.56 -0.03
CA SER A 81 -1.46 -4.28 -0.16
C SER A 81 -0.62 -5.55 -0.02
N PHE A 82 -1.00 -6.45 0.88
CA PHE A 82 -0.37 -7.75 1.02
C PHE A 82 -0.50 -8.61 -0.25
N GLY A 83 -1.64 -8.56 -0.91
CA GLY A 83 -1.84 -9.20 -2.23
C GLY A 83 -0.86 -8.67 -3.27
N VAL A 84 -0.61 -7.37 -3.30
CA VAL A 84 0.40 -6.76 -4.18
C VAL A 84 1.81 -7.23 -3.80
N VAL A 85 2.13 -7.34 -2.52
CA VAL A 85 3.41 -7.93 -2.05
C VAL A 85 3.59 -9.34 -2.56
N MET A 86 2.56 -10.17 -2.51
CA MET A 86 2.60 -11.53 -3.05
C MET A 86 2.92 -11.51 -4.55
N TRP A 87 2.29 -10.60 -5.29
CA TRP A 87 2.59 -10.43 -6.71
C TRP A 87 4.06 -10.01 -6.94
N GLU A 88 4.60 -9.08 -6.15
CA GLU A 88 6.01 -8.69 -6.20
C GLU A 88 6.93 -9.90 -5.99
N ILE A 89 6.63 -10.74 -5.00
CA ILE A 89 7.43 -11.95 -4.71
C ILE A 89 7.38 -12.93 -5.87
N PHE A 90 6.19 -13.28 -6.36
CA PHE A 90 6.03 -14.26 -7.44
C PHE A 90 6.52 -13.75 -8.80
N SER A 91 6.57 -12.43 -9.00
CA SER A 91 7.16 -11.82 -10.19
C SER A 91 8.68 -11.64 -10.10
N LEU A 92 9.31 -12.12 -9.04
CA LEU A 92 10.74 -11.97 -8.76
C LEU A 92 11.18 -10.49 -8.66
N GLY A 93 10.41 -9.69 -7.94
CA GLY A 93 10.75 -8.31 -7.64
C GLY A 93 10.41 -7.30 -8.75
N GLN A 94 9.49 -7.63 -9.63
CA GLN A 94 9.03 -6.67 -10.63
C GLN A 94 8.17 -5.56 -10.01
N ALA A 95 8.21 -4.37 -10.61
CA ALA A 95 7.35 -3.27 -10.20
C ALA A 95 5.89 -3.57 -10.56
N PRO A 96 4.93 -3.38 -9.63
CA PRO A 96 3.52 -3.54 -9.91
C PRO A 96 3.05 -2.56 -11.00
N TYR A 97 2.08 -3.00 -11.79
CA TYR A 97 1.43 -2.18 -12.81
C TYR A 97 2.44 -1.48 -13.74
N ARG A 98 3.34 -2.26 -14.36
CA ARG A 98 4.27 -1.72 -15.36
C ARG A 98 3.48 -0.99 -16.45
N PRO A 99 3.89 0.23 -16.84
CA PRO A 99 3.30 0.86 -18.00
C PRO A 99 3.55 -0.04 -19.21
N ARG A 100 2.50 -0.67 -19.72
CA ARG A 100 2.53 -1.20 -21.07
C ARG A 100 2.73 0.00 -21.99
N LYS A 101 3.51 -0.17 -23.07
CA LYS A 101 3.87 0.89 -24.04
C LYS A 101 2.83 2.00 -24.09
N ILE A 102 3.25 3.23 -23.90
CA ILE A 102 2.45 4.45 -23.75
C ILE A 102 1.33 4.58 -24.78
N GLU A 103 1.49 4.04 -25.99
CA GLU A 103 0.48 4.04 -27.05
C GLU A 103 -0.80 3.27 -26.73
N TYR A 104 -0.74 2.30 -25.82
CA TYR A 104 -1.93 1.51 -25.45
C TYR A 104 -2.72 2.15 -24.29
N ILE A 105 -2.04 2.91 -23.47
CA ILE A 105 -2.62 3.54 -22.27
C ILE A 105 -3.37 4.82 -22.64
N SER A 106 -2.89 5.59 -23.63
CA SER A 106 -3.53 6.84 -24.05
C SER A 106 -4.90 6.65 -24.70
N LYS A 107 -5.22 5.44 -25.17
CA LYS A 107 -6.51 5.16 -25.82
C LYS A 107 -7.60 4.62 -24.90
N ASN A 108 -7.26 4.08 -23.73
CA ASN A 108 -8.24 3.31 -22.96
C ASN A 108 -8.37 3.69 -21.47
N TYR A 109 -7.41 4.34 -20.84
CA TYR A 109 -7.50 4.58 -19.38
C TYR A 109 -6.73 5.82 -18.92
N ASP A 110 -7.47 6.85 -18.57
CA ASP A 110 -6.99 7.96 -17.76
C ASP A 110 -6.83 7.58 -16.26
N TYR A 111 -6.82 6.28 -15.91
CA TYR A 111 -6.95 5.80 -14.54
C TYR A 111 -5.70 5.19 -13.92
N ILE A 112 -4.63 5.03 -14.67
CA ILE A 112 -3.38 4.47 -14.16
C ILE A 112 -2.30 5.52 -14.33
N ALA A 113 -2.36 6.50 -13.47
CA ALA A 113 -1.25 7.43 -13.31
C ALA A 113 -0.20 6.80 -12.41
#